data_9763671defd778b8208fa9c262116435
#
_entry.id   9763671defd778b8208fa9c262116435
#
_cell.length_a   1.000
_cell.length_b   1.000
_cell.length_c   1.000
_cell.angle_alpha   90.00
_cell.angle_beta   90.00
_cell.angle_gamma   90.00
#
_symmetry.space_group_name_H-M   'P 1'
#
loop_
_entity.id
_entity.type
_entity.pdbx_description
1 polymer ?
#
loop_
_entity_poly.entity_id
_entity_poly.type
_entity_poly.pdbx_seq_one_letter_code
_entity_poly.pdbx_strand_id
1 'polypeptide(L)'
;EMQRSLVGSEMCIRDRHSATKFIGGHGTTIGGVIVDGGTFDWKASGKFPQLTQPDPSYHGISFADAAGPAAFVTRIRAILLRDTGATLSPFHAFIFLQGLETLSLRVERHVENALKVVDFLKKQPLVEKVNHPSVSEDPEQQALYKKYFPNGGGSIFTFEIKGGAKEAQEFIDQLKLFSLLANVADVKSLVIHPASTTHLSLIHI
;
A
#
# COMPACT_ATOMS: atom_id res chain seq x y z
N GLU A 1 -2.98 -6.95 9.68
CA GLU A 1 -2.54 -5.56 9.42
C GLU A 1 -3.62 -4.76 8.69
N MET A 2 -4.21 -5.28 7.63
CA MET A 2 -5.31 -4.62 6.91
C MET A 2 -6.52 -4.36 7.82
N GLN A 3 -6.84 -5.28 8.72
CA GLN A 3 -7.90 -5.09 9.71
C GLN A 3 -7.57 -4.03 10.77
N ARG A 4 -6.29 -3.80 11.08
CA ARG A 4 -5.88 -2.78 12.08
C ARG A 4 -5.79 -1.37 11.51
N SER A 5 -5.45 -1.20 10.25
CA SER A 5 -5.56 0.10 9.58
C SER A 5 -7.02 0.56 9.49
N LEU A 6 -7.97 -0.39 9.47
CA LEU A 6 -9.41 -0.12 9.49
C LEU A 6 -9.94 0.23 10.89
N VAL A 7 -9.26 -0.19 11.95
CA VAL A 7 -9.72 0.00 13.35
C VAL A 7 -9.02 1.17 14.04
N GLY A 8 -7.92 1.67 13.50
CA GLY A 8 -7.04 2.62 14.18
C GLY A 8 -7.45 4.08 14.15
N SER A 9 -8.45 4.46 13.37
CA SER A 9 -8.96 5.84 13.34
C SER A 9 -10.47 5.85 13.50
N GLU A 10 -10.95 6.16 14.68
CA GLU A 10 -12.39 6.31 14.98
C GLU A 10 -13.04 7.48 14.23
N MET A 11 -12.28 8.26 13.47
CA MET A 11 -12.78 9.39 12.71
C MET A 11 -12.55 9.21 11.22
N CYS A 12 -13.59 8.89 10.47
CA CYS A 12 -13.65 8.96 9.01
C CYS A 12 -12.80 7.91 8.28
N ILE A 13 -13.09 6.63 8.48
CA ILE A 13 -12.40 5.56 7.77
C ILE A 13 -12.78 5.60 6.30
N ARG A 14 -11.85 6.09 5.49
CA ARG A 14 -11.84 5.98 4.03
C ARG A 14 -10.47 5.50 3.63
N ASP A 15 -10.40 4.23 3.31
CA ASP A 15 -9.17 3.59 2.89
C ASP A 15 -9.20 3.32 1.39
N ARG A 16 -8.04 3.50 0.77
CA ARG A 16 -7.79 3.12 -0.62
C ARG A 16 -6.63 2.16 -0.65
N HIS A 17 -6.89 0.98 -1.17
CA HIS A 17 -5.87 -0.05 -1.30
C HIS A 17 -5.60 -0.34 -2.77
N SER A 18 -4.33 -0.43 -3.14
CA SER A 18 -3.95 -1.01 -4.42
C SER A 18 -4.12 -2.52 -4.33
N ALA A 19 -5.20 -3.04 -4.91
CA ALA A 19 -5.43 -4.48 -4.95
C ALA A 19 -4.37 -5.22 -5.77
N THR A 20 -3.71 -4.52 -6.69
CA THR A 20 -2.54 -5.01 -7.45
C THR A 20 -1.43 -5.56 -6.55
N LYS A 21 -1.29 -5.03 -5.33
CA LYS A 21 -0.18 -5.33 -4.41
C LYS A 21 -0.51 -6.52 -3.52
N PHE A 22 -0.68 -6.33 -2.23
CA PHE A 22 -0.92 -7.41 -1.26
C PHE A 22 -2.16 -8.26 -1.56
N ILE A 23 -3.26 -7.64 -2.02
CA ILE A 23 -4.50 -8.37 -2.29
C ILE A 23 -4.28 -9.39 -3.42
N GLY A 24 -3.81 -8.95 -4.57
CA GLY A 24 -3.52 -9.85 -5.69
C GLY A 24 -2.30 -10.75 -5.48
N GLY A 25 -1.23 -10.16 -4.96
CA GLY A 25 0.00 -10.86 -4.57
C GLY A 25 0.93 -11.31 -5.69
N HIS A 26 0.58 -11.11 -6.96
CA HIS A 26 1.35 -11.62 -8.11
C HIS A 26 1.69 -10.53 -9.13
N GLY A 27 1.17 -9.32 -9.01
CA GLY A 27 1.37 -8.24 -9.98
C GLY A 27 0.78 -8.51 -11.37
N THR A 28 -0.07 -9.51 -11.51
CA THR A 28 -0.66 -9.93 -12.80
C THR A 28 -1.93 -9.16 -13.16
N THR A 29 -2.46 -8.37 -12.24
CA THR A 29 -3.76 -7.72 -12.36
C THR A 29 -3.72 -6.35 -11.70
N ILE A 30 -4.23 -5.34 -12.37
CA ILE A 30 -4.30 -3.97 -11.85
C ILE A 30 -5.71 -3.71 -11.32
N GLY A 31 -5.79 -3.15 -10.11
CA GLY A 31 -7.05 -2.75 -9.52
C GLY A 31 -6.89 -2.10 -8.15
N GLY A 32 -7.99 -1.60 -7.64
CA GLY A 32 -8.05 -0.93 -6.34
C GLY A 32 -9.35 -1.22 -5.61
N VAL A 33 -9.32 -0.98 -4.31
CA VAL A 33 -10.47 -1.07 -3.42
C VAL A 33 -10.59 0.25 -2.66
N ILE A 34 -11.81 0.76 -2.57
CA ILE A 34 -12.17 1.91 -1.76
C ILE A 34 -13.11 1.43 -0.67
N VAL A 35 -12.79 1.72 0.58
CA VAL A 35 -13.61 1.43 1.75
C VAL A 35 -14.00 2.75 2.41
N ASP A 36 -15.30 2.93 2.64
CA ASP A 36 -15.84 4.10 3.33
C ASP A 36 -16.61 3.63 4.57
N GLY A 37 -16.22 4.10 5.75
CA GLY A 37 -16.88 3.81 7.00
C GLY A 37 -18.22 4.53 7.19
N GLY A 38 -18.53 5.52 6.34
CA GLY A 38 -19.78 6.26 6.36
C GLY A 38 -19.99 7.16 7.58
N THR A 39 -18.93 7.45 8.34
CA THR A 39 -19.02 8.19 9.62
C THR A 39 -18.74 9.69 9.48
N PHE A 40 -18.30 10.13 8.30
CA PHE A 40 -17.94 11.54 8.10
C PHE A 40 -19.15 12.42 7.85
N ASP A 41 -19.30 13.50 8.63
CA ASP A 41 -20.34 14.50 8.40
C ASP A 41 -19.92 15.47 7.29
N TRP A 42 -20.39 15.19 6.09
CA TRP A 42 -20.10 15.97 4.90
C TRP A 42 -20.64 17.39 4.99
N LYS A 43 -21.82 17.58 5.61
CA LYS A 43 -22.48 18.88 5.73
C LYS A 43 -21.78 19.76 6.76
N ALA A 44 -21.54 19.23 7.95
CA ALA A 44 -20.86 19.98 9.00
C ALA A 44 -19.43 20.41 8.63
N SER A 45 -18.76 19.64 7.78
CA SER A 45 -17.40 19.98 7.34
C SER A 45 -17.31 21.23 6.46
N GLY A 46 -18.35 21.54 5.69
CA GLY A 46 -18.40 22.67 4.76
C GLY A 46 -17.40 22.65 3.59
N LYS A 47 -16.58 21.59 3.49
CA LYS A 47 -15.43 21.53 2.56
C LYS A 47 -15.70 20.81 1.25
N PHE A 48 -16.85 20.13 1.11
CA PHE A 48 -17.12 19.23 -0.01
C PHE A 48 -18.44 19.55 -0.72
N PRO A 49 -18.52 20.71 -1.42
CA PRO A 49 -19.75 21.13 -2.08
C PRO A 49 -20.28 20.11 -3.09
N GLN A 50 -19.39 19.36 -3.75
CA GLN A 50 -19.76 18.31 -4.69
C GLN A 50 -20.53 17.12 -4.06
N LEU A 51 -20.57 17.02 -2.74
CA LEU A 51 -21.37 16.03 -2.02
C LEU A 51 -22.60 16.63 -1.35
N THR A 52 -22.54 17.92 -0.99
CA THR A 52 -23.53 18.59 -0.15
C THR A 52 -24.45 19.54 -0.91
N GLN A 53 -24.08 19.98 -2.11
CA GLN A 53 -24.91 20.82 -2.97
C GLN A 53 -25.63 20.00 -4.04
N PRO A 54 -26.73 20.50 -4.60
CA PRO A 54 -27.40 19.89 -5.73
C PRO A 54 -26.48 19.69 -6.92
N ASP A 55 -26.38 18.46 -7.41
CA ASP A 55 -25.56 18.10 -8.58
C ASP A 55 -26.43 18.17 -9.86
N PRO A 56 -26.19 19.13 -10.77
CA PRO A 56 -27.01 19.29 -11.98
C PRO A 56 -26.87 18.12 -12.95
N SER A 57 -25.75 17.39 -12.91
CA SER A 57 -25.52 16.21 -13.75
C SER A 57 -26.25 14.97 -13.25
N TYR A 58 -26.81 15.02 -12.03
CA TYR A 58 -27.54 13.92 -11.42
C TYR A 58 -28.88 14.40 -10.82
N HIS A 59 -29.72 14.92 -11.68
CA HIS A 59 -31.11 15.39 -11.36
C HIS A 59 -31.20 16.44 -10.24
N GLY A 60 -30.13 17.19 -9.97
CA GLY A 60 -30.13 18.23 -8.93
C GLY A 60 -30.18 17.69 -7.49
N ILE A 61 -29.80 16.43 -7.25
CA ILE A 61 -29.77 15.90 -5.90
C ILE A 61 -28.46 16.29 -5.18
N SER A 62 -28.52 16.39 -3.85
CA SER A 62 -27.37 16.38 -2.97
C SER A 62 -27.07 14.93 -2.57
N PHE A 63 -25.86 14.45 -2.81
CA PHE A 63 -25.48 13.07 -2.45
C PHE A 63 -25.52 12.84 -0.93
N ALA A 64 -25.15 13.86 -0.14
CA ALA A 64 -25.25 13.79 1.32
C ALA A 64 -26.68 13.61 1.81
N ASP A 65 -27.65 14.25 1.14
CA ASP A 65 -29.07 14.10 1.49
C ASP A 65 -29.67 12.78 0.99
N ALA A 66 -29.35 12.41 -0.23
CA ALA A 66 -29.95 11.24 -0.89
C ALA A 66 -29.38 9.90 -0.40
N ALA A 67 -28.08 9.86 -0.05
CA ALA A 67 -27.39 8.61 0.28
C ALA A 67 -26.82 8.58 1.71
N GLY A 68 -26.90 9.69 2.47
CA GLY A 68 -26.43 9.75 3.86
C GLY A 68 -25.02 9.22 4.05
N PRO A 69 -24.82 8.17 4.90
CA PRO A 69 -23.51 7.55 5.14
C PRO A 69 -22.81 7.03 3.87
N ALA A 70 -23.55 6.66 2.84
CA ALA A 70 -23.00 6.14 1.58
C ALA A 70 -22.76 7.24 0.53
N ALA A 71 -22.87 8.52 0.87
CA ALA A 71 -22.78 9.65 -0.08
C ALA A 71 -21.52 9.60 -0.94
N PHE A 72 -20.37 9.32 -0.35
CA PHE A 72 -19.08 9.29 -1.04
C PHE A 72 -19.00 8.16 -2.08
N VAL A 73 -19.28 6.94 -1.70
CA VAL A 73 -19.22 5.80 -2.62
C VAL A 73 -20.33 5.85 -3.66
N THR A 74 -21.51 6.40 -3.30
CA THR A 74 -22.61 6.61 -4.26
C THR A 74 -22.19 7.61 -5.32
N ARG A 75 -21.58 8.74 -4.95
CA ARG A 75 -21.10 9.72 -5.92
C ARG A 75 -20.00 9.15 -6.82
N ILE A 76 -19.08 8.36 -6.28
CA ILE A 76 -18.07 7.68 -7.10
C ILE A 76 -18.75 6.85 -8.19
N ARG A 77 -19.75 6.06 -7.84
CA ARG A 77 -20.47 5.21 -8.80
C ARG A 77 -21.34 6.00 -9.77
N ALA A 78 -22.09 6.98 -9.27
CA ALA A 78 -23.04 7.73 -10.06
C ALA A 78 -22.38 8.73 -11.02
N ILE A 79 -21.24 9.30 -10.67
CA ILE A 79 -20.53 10.32 -11.45
C ILE A 79 -19.24 9.77 -12.02
N LEU A 80 -18.25 9.45 -11.18
CA LEU A 80 -16.90 9.12 -11.67
C LEU A 80 -16.89 7.84 -12.51
N LEU A 81 -17.53 6.78 -12.04
CA LEU A 81 -17.60 5.53 -12.80
C LEU A 81 -18.36 5.69 -14.11
N ARG A 82 -19.49 6.40 -14.06
CA ARG A 82 -20.30 6.69 -15.26
C ARG A 82 -19.50 7.49 -16.29
N ASP A 83 -18.83 8.57 -15.85
CA ASP A 83 -18.21 9.53 -16.76
C ASP A 83 -16.86 9.04 -17.29
N THR A 84 -16.09 8.29 -16.49
CA THR A 84 -14.76 7.78 -16.88
C THR A 84 -14.78 6.35 -17.41
N GLY A 85 -15.84 5.57 -17.09
CA GLY A 85 -15.92 4.15 -17.44
C GLY A 85 -14.88 3.27 -16.75
N ALA A 86 -14.20 3.76 -15.70
CA ALA A 86 -13.11 3.08 -15.02
C ALA A 86 -13.65 1.95 -14.10
N THR A 87 -14.18 0.91 -14.70
CA THR A 87 -14.70 -0.28 -14.01
C THR A 87 -13.67 -1.40 -13.97
N LEU A 88 -13.72 -2.20 -12.90
CA LEU A 88 -12.89 -3.39 -12.78
C LEU A 88 -13.45 -4.53 -13.65
N SER A 89 -12.58 -5.19 -14.43
CA SER A 89 -12.96 -6.40 -15.15
C SER A 89 -13.40 -7.50 -14.18
N PRO A 90 -14.48 -8.25 -14.49
CA PRO A 90 -14.89 -9.39 -13.68
C PRO A 90 -13.79 -10.45 -13.49
N PHE A 91 -12.95 -10.65 -14.51
CA PHE A 91 -11.80 -11.54 -14.42
C PHE A 91 -10.74 -11.03 -13.43
N HIS A 92 -10.48 -9.73 -13.40
CA HIS A 92 -9.60 -9.13 -12.41
C HIS A 92 -10.18 -9.24 -10.99
N ALA A 93 -11.48 -9.04 -10.83
CA ALA A 93 -12.15 -9.24 -9.55
C ALA A 93 -12.01 -10.68 -9.05
N PHE A 94 -12.17 -11.66 -9.92
CA PHE A 94 -11.96 -13.07 -9.60
C PHE A 94 -10.54 -13.36 -9.10
N ILE A 95 -9.51 -12.85 -9.80
CA ILE A 95 -8.11 -13.01 -9.38
C ILE A 95 -7.88 -12.37 -8.01
N PHE A 96 -8.43 -11.19 -7.74
CA PHE A 96 -8.29 -10.54 -6.44
C PHE A 96 -9.00 -11.30 -5.32
N LEU A 97 -10.17 -11.88 -5.58
CA LEU A 97 -10.86 -12.72 -4.61
C LEU A 97 -10.03 -13.96 -4.25
N GLN A 98 -9.43 -14.62 -5.24
CA GLN A 98 -8.51 -15.74 -4.98
C GLN A 98 -7.27 -15.28 -4.18
N GLY A 99 -6.72 -14.12 -4.50
CA GLY A 99 -5.60 -13.55 -3.76
C GLY A 99 -5.95 -13.25 -2.29
N LEU A 100 -7.17 -12.83 -2.01
CA LEU A 100 -7.65 -12.58 -0.64
C LEU A 100 -7.67 -13.84 0.22
N GLU A 101 -8.00 -15.00 -0.33
CA GLU A 101 -8.07 -16.26 0.40
C GLU A 101 -6.73 -16.64 1.06
N THR A 102 -5.61 -16.26 0.45
CA THR A 102 -4.26 -16.55 0.94
C THR A 102 -3.54 -15.34 1.52
N LEU A 103 -4.19 -14.19 1.64
CA LEU A 103 -3.55 -12.93 2.02
C LEU A 103 -2.86 -13.02 3.39
N SER A 104 -3.52 -13.55 4.42
CA SER A 104 -2.94 -13.66 5.75
C SER A 104 -1.69 -14.54 5.76
N LEU A 105 -1.77 -15.70 5.13
CA LEU A 105 -0.64 -16.64 5.02
C LEU A 105 0.56 -16.02 4.30
N ARG A 106 0.30 -15.27 3.23
CA ARG A 106 1.37 -14.60 2.49
C ARG A 106 2.00 -13.47 3.30
N VAL A 107 1.19 -12.64 3.96
CA VAL A 107 1.70 -11.52 4.78
C VAL A 107 2.52 -12.04 5.95
N GLU A 108 2.07 -13.07 6.65
CA GLU A 108 2.85 -13.71 7.73
C GLU A 108 4.20 -14.20 7.21
N ARG A 109 4.22 -14.90 6.09
CA ARG A 109 5.47 -15.40 5.48
C ARG A 109 6.36 -14.27 4.99
N HIS A 110 5.81 -13.23 4.39
CA HIS A 110 6.58 -12.05 3.99
C HIS A 110 7.27 -11.38 5.18
N VAL A 111 6.55 -11.18 6.28
CA VAL A 111 7.10 -10.57 7.49
C VAL A 111 8.20 -11.45 8.10
N GLU A 112 7.93 -12.74 8.26
CA GLU A 112 8.92 -13.70 8.78
C GLU A 112 10.21 -13.69 7.96
N ASN A 113 10.09 -13.76 6.64
CA ASN A 113 11.24 -13.76 5.73
C ASN A 113 11.99 -12.43 5.77
N ALA A 114 11.26 -11.30 5.76
CA ALA A 114 11.88 -9.98 5.82
C ALA A 114 12.70 -9.80 7.10
N LEU A 115 12.18 -10.19 8.25
CA LEU A 115 12.91 -10.11 9.53
C LEU A 115 14.17 -10.95 9.53
N LYS A 116 14.13 -12.15 8.94
CA LYS A 116 15.34 -13.01 8.79
C LYS A 116 16.39 -12.35 7.88
N VAL A 117 15.96 -11.75 6.77
CA VAL A 117 16.89 -11.07 5.85
C VAL A 117 17.44 -9.79 6.48
N VAL A 118 16.64 -9.01 7.21
CA VAL A 118 17.10 -7.84 7.97
C VAL A 118 18.17 -8.22 8.99
N ASP A 119 17.95 -9.29 9.76
CA ASP A 119 18.93 -9.77 10.73
C ASP A 119 20.22 -10.28 10.06
N PHE A 120 20.10 -10.96 8.94
CA PHE A 120 21.23 -11.39 8.14
C PHE A 120 22.04 -10.20 7.62
N LEU A 121 21.39 -9.22 7.02
CA LEU A 121 22.06 -8.05 6.42
C LEU A 121 22.78 -7.19 7.47
N LYS A 122 22.22 -7.04 8.66
CA LYS A 122 22.89 -6.34 9.78
C LYS A 122 24.24 -6.93 10.17
N LYS A 123 24.44 -8.20 9.90
CA LYS A 123 25.67 -8.93 10.24
C LYS A 123 26.70 -8.94 9.11
N GLN A 124 26.36 -8.38 7.94
CA GLN A 124 27.25 -8.40 6.78
C GLN A 124 28.25 -7.26 6.82
N PRO A 125 29.54 -7.49 6.62
CA PRO A 125 30.58 -6.47 6.72
C PRO A 125 30.52 -5.41 5.60
N LEU A 126 29.84 -5.72 4.49
CA LEU A 126 29.65 -4.82 3.35
C LEU A 126 28.34 -4.01 3.44
N VAL A 127 27.50 -4.26 4.43
CA VAL A 127 26.27 -3.50 4.67
C VAL A 127 26.54 -2.42 5.70
N GLU A 128 26.29 -1.17 5.34
CA GLU A 128 26.49 -0.02 6.23
C GLU A 128 25.28 0.23 7.11
N LYS A 129 24.08 0.09 6.54
CA LYS A 129 22.84 0.39 7.24
C LYS A 129 21.68 -0.46 6.72
N VAL A 130 20.79 -0.83 7.61
CA VAL A 130 19.49 -1.46 7.28
C VAL A 130 18.37 -0.61 7.87
N ASN A 131 17.48 -0.14 7.02
CA ASN A 131 16.34 0.69 7.42
C ASN A 131 15.07 -0.18 7.49
N HIS A 132 14.77 -0.67 8.67
CA HIS A 132 13.53 -1.37 9.00
C HIS A 132 13.12 -1.02 10.43
N PRO A 133 11.82 -0.83 10.74
CA PRO A 133 11.40 -0.41 12.08
C PRO A 133 11.82 -1.36 13.20
N SER A 134 11.96 -2.65 12.93
CA SER A 134 12.40 -3.65 13.94
C SER A 134 13.84 -3.44 14.43
N VAL A 135 14.66 -2.73 13.67
CA VAL A 135 16.08 -2.50 13.96
C VAL A 135 16.43 -1.03 14.17
N SER A 136 15.42 -0.18 14.30
CA SER A 136 15.61 1.23 14.65
C SER A 136 16.30 1.36 16.01
N GLU A 137 17.24 2.27 16.12
CA GLU A 137 17.91 2.62 17.39
C GLU A 137 17.13 3.66 18.21
N ASP A 138 16.14 4.29 17.60
CA ASP A 138 15.27 5.27 18.24
C ASP A 138 14.25 4.58 19.16
N PRO A 139 14.27 4.88 20.48
CA PRO A 139 13.35 4.29 21.45
C PRO A 139 11.87 4.56 21.16
N GLU A 140 11.54 5.74 20.61
CA GLU A 140 10.17 6.09 20.25
C GLU A 140 9.69 5.22 19.08
N GLN A 141 10.50 5.07 18.05
CA GLN A 141 10.20 4.19 16.90
C GLN A 141 10.05 2.73 17.33
N GLN A 142 10.88 2.27 18.27
CA GLN A 142 10.76 0.93 18.84
C GLN A 142 9.45 0.74 19.63
N ALA A 143 9.05 1.74 20.40
CA ALA A 143 7.79 1.70 21.13
C ALA A 143 6.58 1.67 20.18
N LEU A 144 6.59 2.51 19.15
CA LEU A 144 5.56 2.53 18.12
C LEU A 144 5.51 1.22 17.34
N TYR A 145 6.66 0.67 16.95
CA TYR A 145 6.72 -0.62 16.27
C TYR A 145 6.10 -1.75 17.10
N LYS A 146 6.47 -1.87 18.36
CA LYS A 146 5.88 -2.87 19.28
C LYS A 146 4.37 -2.67 19.47
N LYS A 147 3.92 -1.42 19.55
CA LYS A 147 2.51 -1.07 19.73
C LYS A 147 1.67 -1.44 18.51
N TYR A 148 2.14 -1.11 17.30
CA TYR A 148 1.34 -1.25 16.08
C TYR A 148 1.58 -2.56 15.34
N PHE A 149 2.73 -3.20 15.57
CA PHE A 149 3.13 -4.44 14.91
C PHE A 149 3.56 -5.54 15.90
N PRO A 150 2.66 -5.96 16.81
CA PRO A 150 3.02 -6.93 17.86
C PRO A 150 3.43 -8.30 17.30
N ASN A 151 3.00 -8.64 16.08
CA ASN A 151 3.34 -9.88 15.39
C ASN A 151 4.46 -9.67 14.34
N GLY A 152 5.23 -8.59 14.45
CA GLY A 152 6.14 -8.15 13.41
C GLY A 152 5.41 -7.38 12.29
N GLY A 153 6.09 -6.48 11.62
CA GLY A 153 5.52 -5.65 10.59
C GLY A 153 6.53 -5.24 9.55
N GLY A 154 6.01 -5.02 8.34
CA GLY A 154 6.81 -4.64 7.20
C GLY A 154 7.47 -5.84 6.51
N SER A 155 7.33 -5.86 5.19
CA SER A 155 8.03 -6.80 4.33
C SER A 155 8.87 -6.08 3.28
N ILE A 156 8.95 -4.77 3.43
CA ILE A 156 9.71 -3.86 2.57
C ILE A 156 10.69 -3.13 3.47
N PHE A 157 11.94 -3.13 3.09
CA PHE A 157 12.99 -2.41 3.80
C PHE A 157 14.05 -1.97 2.81
N THR A 158 14.90 -1.05 3.21
CA THR A 158 16.05 -0.61 2.43
C THR A 158 17.33 -0.89 3.19
N PHE A 159 18.42 -1.01 2.46
CA PHE A 159 19.76 -1.13 3.04
C PHE A 159 20.77 -0.43 2.16
N GLU A 160 21.86 -0.02 2.78
CA GLU A 160 22.99 0.67 2.17
C GLU A 160 24.19 -0.25 2.20
N ILE A 161 24.86 -0.38 1.06
CA ILE A 161 26.09 -1.16 0.95
C ILE A 161 27.30 -0.23 0.78
N LYS A 162 28.46 -0.67 1.19
CA LYS A 162 29.72 0.03 0.97
C LYS A 162 30.00 0.18 -0.51
N GLY A 163 30.45 1.35 -0.91
CA GLY A 163 30.69 1.70 -2.30
C GLY A 163 29.66 2.69 -2.83
N GLY A 164 29.28 2.58 -4.07
CA GLY A 164 28.34 3.49 -4.73
C GLY A 164 27.34 2.76 -5.60
N ALA A 165 26.78 3.49 -6.57
CA ALA A 165 25.75 2.97 -7.48
C ALA A 165 26.25 1.77 -8.31
N LYS A 166 27.53 1.75 -8.67
CA LYS A 166 28.13 0.65 -9.44
C LYS A 166 28.12 -0.65 -8.62
N GLU A 167 28.60 -0.60 -7.40
CA GLU A 167 28.64 -1.74 -6.48
C GLU A 167 27.23 -2.24 -6.15
N ALA A 168 26.28 -1.33 -6.01
CA ALA A 168 24.87 -1.68 -5.81
C ALA A 168 24.28 -2.42 -7.00
N GLN A 169 24.59 -2.01 -8.23
CA GLN A 169 24.16 -2.71 -9.45
C GLN A 169 24.83 -4.08 -9.58
N GLU A 170 26.14 -4.15 -9.40
CA GLU A 170 26.88 -5.42 -9.43
C GLU A 170 26.34 -6.41 -8.39
N PHE A 171 26.00 -5.94 -7.21
CA PHE A 171 25.34 -6.75 -6.17
C PHE A 171 24.02 -7.33 -6.67
N ILE A 172 23.14 -6.49 -7.24
CA ILE A 172 21.83 -6.92 -7.73
C ILE A 172 21.95 -7.92 -8.88
N ASP A 173 22.88 -7.69 -9.80
CA ASP A 173 23.10 -8.55 -10.98
C ASP A 173 23.58 -9.97 -10.62
N GLN A 174 24.20 -10.14 -9.46
CA GLN A 174 24.64 -11.43 -8.95
C GLN A 174 23.55 -12.22 -8.20
N LEU A 175 22.43 -11.59 -7.87
CA LEU A 175 21.35 -12.26 -7.16
C LEU A 175 20.64 -13.29 -8.05
N LYS A 176 20.41 -14.48 -7.51
CA LYS A 176 19.74 -15.58 -8.24
C LYS A 176 18.28 -15.77 -7.81
N LEU A 177 17.99 -15.53 -6.52
CA LEU A 177 16.67 -15.70 -5.95
C LEU A 177 15.83 -14.42 -6.09
N PHE A 178 16.44 -13.27 -5.85
CA PHE A 178 15.78 -11.99 -5.93
C PHE A 178 15.76 -11.49 -7.37
N SER A 179 14.59 -11.10 -7.85
CA SER A 179 14.41 -10.55 -9.20
C SER A 179 14.50 -9.02 -9.17
N LEU A 180 15.22 -8.43 -10.12
CA LEU A 180 15.20 -6.98 -10.34
C LEU A 180 13.85 -6.59 -10.96
N LEU A 181 12.93 -6.16 -10.13
CA LEU A 181 11.58 -5.78 -10.54
C LEU A 181 10.97 -4.79 -9.57
N ALA A 182 10.44 -3.69 -10.10
CA ALA A 182 9.71 -2.69 -9.34
C ALA A 182 8.26 -3.13 -9.08
N ASN A 183 8.04 -3.84 -8.00
CA ASN A 183 6.70 -4.17 -7.49
C ASN A 183 6.75 -4.19 -5.97
N VAL A 184 5.59 -4.33 -5.33
CA VAL A 184 5.42 -4.42 -3.87
C VAL A 184 4.51 -5.59 -3.57
N ALA A 185 4.85 -6.34 -2.52
CA ALA A 185 4.03 -7.46 -2.03
C ALA A 185 3.80 -8.59 -3.03
N ASP A 186 4.74 -8.79 -3.94
CA ASP A 186 4.76 -9.94 -4.81
C ASP A 186 5.11 -11.21 -4.01
N VAL A 187 4.62 -12.37 -4.47
CA VAL A 187 5.01 -13.68 -3.92
C VAL A 187 6.49 -13.99 -4.18
N LYS A 188 7.09 -13.34 -5.17
CA LYS A 188 8.53 -13.42 -5.46
C LYS A 188 9.32 -12.45 -4.62
N SER A 189 10.55 -12.81 -4.29
CA SER A 189 11.51 -11.91 -3.65
C SER A 189 12.03 -10.91 -4.68
N LEU A 190 11.87 -9.62 -4.39
CA LEU A 190 12.20 -8.54 -5.32
C LEU A 190 13.24 -7.60 -4.71
N VAL A 191 14.02 -6.98 -5.57
CA VAL A 191 14.99 -5.95 -5.24
C VAL A 191 15.04 -4.90 -6.33
N ILE A 192 15.28 -3.65 -5.96
CA ILE A 192 15.58 -2.57 -6.91
C ILE A 192 16.70 -1.68 -6.36
N HIS A 193 17.38 -0.98 -7.25
CA HIS A 193 18.16 0.21 -6.94
C HIS A 193 17.32 1.45 -7.34
N PRO A 194 16.67 2.15 -6.39
CA PRO A 194 15.68 3.18 -6.72
C PRO A 194 16.23 4.29 -7.60
N ALA A 195 17.46 4.73 -7.34
CA ALA A 195 18.10 5.82 -8.08
C ALA A 195 18.33 5.49 -9.57
N SER A 196 18.51 4.23 -9.95
CA SER A 196 18.69 3.83 -11.36
C SER A 196 17.43 3.25 -12.01
N THR A 197 16.30 3.16 -11.27
CA THR A 197 15.07 2.54 -11.76
C THR A 197 13.86 3.48 -11.59
N THR A 198 13.22 3.44 -10.43
CA THR A 198 11.93 4.10 -10.20
C THR A 198 12.02 5.58 -9.82
N HIS A 199 13.19 6.06 -9.39
CA HIS A 199 13.39 7.41 -8.87
C HIS A 199 14.46 8.20 -9.63
N LEU A 200 14.71 7.86 -10.90
CA LEU A 200 15.67 8.56 -11.77
C LEU A 200 15.45 10.09 -11.83
N SER A 201 14.19 10.54 -11.78
CA SER A 201 13.86 11.96 -11.82
C SER A 201 14.13 12.70 -10.50
N LEU A 202 14.31 12.00 -9.38
CA LEU A 202 14.53 12.62 -8.07
C LEU A 202 16.02 12.86 -7.76
N ILE A 203 16.94 12.40 -8.60
CA ILE A 203 18.40 12.59 -8.43
C ILE A 203 18.81 14.05 -8.69
N HIS A 204 17.93 14.84 -9.28
CA HIS A 204 18.20 16.22 -9.67
C HIS A 204 17.39 17.27 -8.88
N ILE A 205 16.80 16.87 -7.75
CA ILE A 205 16.08 17.79 -6.85
C ILE A 205 16.94 18.14 -5.65
#